data_38d019dba553d2ac42116150268d7513
#
_entry.id   38d019dba553d2ac42116150268d7513
#
_cell.length_a   1.000
_cell.length_b   1.000
_cell.length_c   1.000
_cell.angle_alpha   90.00
_cell.angle_beta   90.00
_cell.angle_gamma   90.00
#
_symmetry.space_group_name_H-M   'P 1'
#
loop_
_entity.id
_entity.type
_entity.pdbx_description
1 polymer ?
#
loop_
_entity_poly.entity_id
_entity_poly.type
_entity_poly.pdbx_seq_one_letter_code
_entity_poly.pdbx_strand_id
1 'polypeptide(L)'
;LGVKRGDHVGLISDNRKEWLVTDFAVLSLGAADVPRGCDSTDKEIAYILGFSDCRLSFAENKKQAEKILSRKADMPLLSALVCYEGVDGALRDAAKAAGVKVYEYAEAIAAGAARRGKNQAEIDAEIDLGQRDDLATIIFTSGTTGEPKGVMLSHGNFLHQLPSLPLVADIRPGEIWLAVLPVWHSFERPWHDPSSRWTAVG
;
A
#
# COMPACT_ATOMS: atom_id res chain seq x y z
N LEU A 1 7.95 3.02 -11.90
CA LEU A 1 8.11 1.76 -11.15
C LEU A 1 7.53 0.54 -11.89
N GLY A 2 6.70 0.74 -12.91
CA GLY A 2 6.21 -0.31 -13.81
C GLY A 2 5.03 -1.14 -13.26
N VAL A 3 4.32 -0.65 -12.26
CA VAL A 3 3.08 -1.26 -11.76
C VAL A 3 2.01 -1.24 -12.86
N LYS A 4 1.29 -2.34 -12.99
CA LYS A 4 0.23 -2.51 -13.98
C LYS A 4 -1.06 -2.96 -13.29
N ARG A 5 -2.19 -2.82 -13.98
CA ARG A 5 -3.48 -3.38 -13.56
C ARG A 5 -3.34 -4.86 -13.21
N GLY A 6 -3.91 -5.23 -12.08
CA GLY A 6 -3.85 -6.59 -11.54
C GLY A 6 -2.54 -6.97 -10.85
N ASP A 7 -1.53 -6.09 -10.79
CA ASP A 7 -0.35 -6.33 -9.95
C ASP A 7 -0.70 -6.19 -8.47
N HIS A 8 0.06 -6.88 -7.62
CA HIS A 8 0.00 -6.73 -6.18
C HIS A 8 1.21 -5.97 -5.66
N VAL A 9 0.98 -4.99 -4.79
CA VAL A 9 2.00 -4.08 -4.24
C VAL A 9 2.02 -4.19 -2.72
N GLY A 10 3.14 -4.60 -2.16
CA GLY A 10 3.33 -4.65 -0.71
C GLY A 10 3.37 -3.24 -0.10
N LEU A 11 2.78 -3.07 1.08
CA LEU A 11 2.70 -1.79 1.77
C LEU A 11 2.97 -1.98 3.27
N ILE A 12 4.25 -1.98 3.64
CA ILE A 12 4.73 -2.30 4.99
C ILE A 12 5.03 -1.00 5.74
N SER A 13 4.03 -0.50 6.44
CA SER A 13 4.13 0.78 7.17
C SER A 13 3.00 0.93 8.17
N ASP A 14 3.25 1.71 9.21
CA ASP A 14 2.23 2.20 10.14
C ASP A 14 1.53 3.44 9.58
N ASN A 15 0.61 4.03 10.37
CA ASN A 15 -0.20 5.17 9.94
C ASN A 15 0.67 6.38 9.58
N ARG A 16 0.56 6.84 8.33
CA ARG A 16 1.22 8.04 7.82
C ARG A 16 0.60 8.50 6.51
N LYS A 17 0.76 9.78 6.18
CA LYS A 17 0.21 10.36 4.94
C LYS A 17 0.73 9.69 3.66
N GLU A 18 2.00 9.28 3.65
CA GLU A 18 2.62 8.62 2.49
C GLU A 18 1.98 7.27 2.21
N TRP A 19 1.51 6.59 3.26
CA TRP A 19 0.75 5.35 3.13
C TRP A 19 -0.51 5.57 2.30
N LEU A 20 -1.33 6.56 2.68
CA LEU A 20 -2.58 6.90 1.96
C LEU A 20 -2.32 7.32 0.51
N VAL A 21 -1.32 8.18 0.29
CA VAL A 21 -0.96 8.61 -1.08
C VAL A 21 -0.54 7.41 -1.93
N THR A 22 0.22 6.48 -1.36
CA THR A 22 0.65 5.27 -2.05
C THR A 22 -0.53 4.34 -2.34
N ASP A 23 -1.41 4.14 -1.37
CA ASP A 23 -2.61 3.33 -1.51
C ASP A 23 -3.49 3.83 -2.66
N PHE A 24 -3.87 5.11 -2.64
CA PHE A 24 -4.65 5.69 -3.74
C PHE A 24 -3.94 5.62 -5.09
N ALA A 25 -2.61 5.77 -5.12
CA ALA A 25 -1.86 5.62 -6.37
C ALA A 25 -1.89 4.18 -6.89
N VAL A 26 -1.79 3.17 -6.02
CA VAL A 26 -1.90 1.75 -6.38
C VAL A 26 -3.29 1.44 -6.93
N LEU A 27 -4.34 1.87 -6.21
CA LEU A 27 -5.74 1.68 -6.60
C LEU A 27 -6.07 2.36 -7.93
N SER A 28 -5.56 3.57 -8.16
CA SER A 28 -5.76 4.33 -9.40
C SER A 28 -5.17 3.64 -10.64
N LEU A 29 -4.20 2.75 -10.44
CA LEU A 29 -3.63 1.93 -11.51
C LEU A 29 -4.33 0.58 -11.69
N GLY A 30 -5.43 0.33 -10.97
CA GLY A 30 -6.12 -0.95 -10.95
C GLY A 30 -5.27 -2.10 -10.39
N ALA A 31 -4.27 -1.77 -9.57
CA ALA A 31 -3.48 -2.73 -8.80
C ALA A 31 -4.05 -2.87 -7.39
N ALA A 32 -3.72 -3.95 -6.70
CA ALA A 32 -4.14 -4.18 -5.32
C ALA A 32 -2.97 -3.99 -4.36
N ASP A 33 -3.20 -3.34 -3.23
CA ASP A 33 -2.22 -3.30 -2.17
C ASP A 33 -2.28 -4.55 -1.27
N VAL A 34 -1.14 -4.87 -0.68
CA VAL A 34 -0.98 -5.95 0.31
C VAL A 34 -0.35 -5.33 1.56
N PRO A 35 -1.20 -4.79 2.45
CA PRO A 35 -0.73 -3.96 3.55
C PRO A 35 -0.40 -4.78 4.80
N ARG A 36 0.57 -4.30 5.57
CA ARG A 36 0.90 -4.82 6.90
C ARG A 36 1.63 -3.77 7.76
N GLY A 37 1.43 -3.83 9.07
CA GLY A 37 2.09 -2.94 10.03
C GLY A 37 3.57 -3.28 10.26
N CYS A 38 4.30 -2.33 10.82
CA CYS A 38 5.73 -2.43 11.11
C CYS A 38 6.08 -3.40 12.25
N ASP A 39 5.12 -3.78 13.06
CA ASP A 39 5.22 -4.75 14.18
C ASP A 39 5.44 -6.19 13.70
N SER A 40 5.11 -6.50 12.44
CA SER A 40 5.26 -7.84 11.88
C SER A 40 6.72 -8.28 11.80
N THR A 41 6.91 -9.58 11.98
CA THR A 41 8.22 -10.22 11.84
C THR A 41 8.66 -10.29 10.37
N ASP A 42 9.97 -10.47 10.15
CA ASP A 42 10.52 -10.70 8.81
C ASP A 42 9.89 -11.91 8.11
N LYS A 43 9.64 -12.98 8.86
CA LYS A 43 9.00 -14.21 8.36
C LYS A 43 7.55 -13.96 7.91
N GLU A 44 6.76 -13.22 8.71
CA GLU A 44 5.39 -12.88 8.33
C GLU A 44 5.34 -11.99 7.09
N ILE A 45 6.19 -10.96 7.05
CA ILE A 45 6.28 -10.07 5.88
C ILE A 45 6.66 -10.86 4.63
N ALA A 46 7.65 -11.73 4.71
CA ALA A 46 8.09 -12.55 3.59
C ALA A 46 7.00 -13.51 3.11
N TYR A 47 6.30 -14.16 4.04
CA TYR A 47 5.16 -15.01 3.70
C TYR A 47 4.07 -14.22 2.97
N ILE A 48 3.66 -13.07 3.51
CA ILE A 48 2.60 -12.23 2.95
C ILE A 48 2.95 -11.75 1.55
N LEU A 49 4.14 -11.15 1.38
CA LEU A 49 4.57 -10.61 0.10
C LEU A 49 4.85 -11.70 -0.94
N GLY A 50 5.41 -12.84 -0.51
CA GLY A 50 5.69 -13.97 -1.38
C GLY A 50 4.42 -14.68 -1.84
N PHE A 51 3.51 -14.99 -0.90
CA PHE A 51 2.23 -15.63 -1.19
C PHE A 51 1.33 -14.77 -2.11
N SER A 52 1.44 -13.45 -2.00
CA SER A 52 0.68 -12.51 -2.83
C SER A 52 1.39 -12.12 -4.12
N ASP A 53 2.49 -12.74 -4.48
CA ASP A 53 3.25 -12.46 -5.70
C ASP A 53 3.62 -10.98 -5.88
N CYS A 54 3.92 -10.27 -4.78
CA CYS A 54 4.28 -8.86 -4.84
C CYS A 54 5.58 -8.63 -5.61
N ARG A 55 5.53 -7.78 -6.64
CA ARG A 55 6.71 -7.40 -7.44
C ARG A 55 7.41 -6.14 -6.93
N LEU A 56 6.65 -5.28 -6.29
CA LEU A 56 7.07 -4.05 -5.65
C LEU A 56 6.55 -4.04 -4.22
N SER A 57 7.35 -3.54 -3.28
CA SER A 57 6.86 -3.22 -1.94
C SER A 57 7.32 -1.82 -1.52
N PHE A 58 6.44 -1.13 -0.82
CA PHE A 58 6.79 0.05 -0.05
C PHE A 58 7.15 -0.37 1.36
N ALA A 59 8.16 0.27 1.94
CA ALA A 59 8.63 0.04 3.31
C ALA A 59 8.70 1.37 4.04
N GLU A 60 8.25 1.42 5.29
CA GLU A 60 8.25 2.64 6.08
C GLU A 60 9.64 3.27 6.17
N ASN A 61 10.63 2.45 6.47
CA ASN A 61 11.99 2.90 6.70
C ASN A 61 13.01 1.79 6.40
N LYS A 62 14.29 2.13 6.60
CA LYS A 62 15.41 1.20 6.43
C LYS A 62 15.20 -0.11 7.19
N LYS A 63 14.73 -0.08 8.45
CA LYS A 63 14.52 -1.28 9.26
C LYS A 63 13.52 -2.26 8.61
N GLN A 64 12.42 -1.75 8.05
CA GLN A 64 11.45 -2.60 7.37
C GLN A 64 12.00 -3.11 6.04
N ALA A 65 12.75 -2.29 5.30
CA ALA A 65 13.42 -2.72 4.08
C ALA A 65 14.45 -3.84 4.35
N GLU A 66 15.22 -3.74 5.42
CA GLU A 66 16.17 -4.79 5.84
C GLU A 66 15.46 -6.10 6.19
N LYS A 67 14.30 -6.07 6.89
CA LYS A 67 13.48 -7.27 7.14
C LYS A 67 13.08 -7.94 5.81
N ILE A 68 12.62 -7.16 4.84
CA ILE A 68 12.22 -7.68 3.52
C ILE A 68 13.43 -8.28 2.80
N LEU A 69 14.55 -7.56 2.74
CA LEU A 69 15.75 -8.02 2.04
C LEU A 69 16.35 -9.28 2.66
N SER A 70 16.32 -9.41 3.99
CA SER A 70 16.84 -10.59 4.70
C SER A 70 16.15 -11.89 4.31
N ARG A 71 14.92 -11.79 3.80
CA ARG A 71 14.08 -12.92 3.38
C ARG A 71 13.77 -12.93 1.88
N LYS A 72 14.57 -12.23 1.08
CA LYS A 72 14.34 -12.11 -0.38
C LYS A 72 14.14 -13.45 -1.09
N ALA A 73 14.78 -14.51 -0.63
CA ALA A 73 14.64 -15.85 -1.21
C ALA A 73 13.19 -16.38 -1.14
N ASP A 74 12.41 -15.97 -0.13
CA ASP A 74 11.02 -16.35 0.05
C ASP A 74 10.06 -15.53 -0.84
N MET A 75 10.56 -14.50 -1.52
CA MET A 75 9.80 -13.58 -2.37
C MET A 75 10.42 -13.49 -3.78
N PRO A 76 10.33 -14.55 -4.60
CA PRO A 76 11.07 -14.63 -5.88
C PRO A 76 10.72 -13.50 -6.84
N LEU A 77 9.48 -13.04 -6.86
CA LEU A 77 9.00 -12.00 -7.79
C LEU A 77 9.32 -10.57 -7.34
N LEU A 78 9.68 -10.35 -6.08
CA LEU A 78 10.00 -9.01 -5.58
C LEU A 78 11.25 -8.47 -6.26
N SER A 79 11.12 -7.41 -7.02
CA SER A 79 12.18 -6.80 -7.83
C SER A 79 12.50 -5.36 -7.44
N ALA A 80 11.63 -4.71 -6.67
CA ALA A 80 11.82 -3.33 -6.26
C ALA A 80 11.27 -3.05 -4.85
N LEU A 81 11.92 -2.12 -4.16
CA LEU A 81 11.48 -1.53 -2.90
C LEU A 81 11.47 -0.01 -3.03
N VAL A 82 10.49 0.64 -2.41
CA VAL A 82 10.46 2.08 -2.19
C VAL A 82 10.41 2.31 -0.68
N CYS A 83 11.37 3.03 -0.13
CA CYS A 83 11.35 3.39 1.29
C CYS A 83 10.84 4.81 1.44
N TYR A 84 9.93 5.02 2.38
CA TYR A 84 9.48 6.38 2.70
C TYR A 84 10.61 7.22 3.26
N GLU A 85 11.52 6.59 4.01
CA GLU A 85 12.69 7.24 4.59
C GLU A 85 13.85 6.28 4.85
N GLY A 86 15.06 6.83 5.02
CA GLY A 86 16.22 6.11 5.55
C GLY A 86 16.99 5.26 4.53
N VAL A 87 16.93 5.59 3.24
CA VAL A 87 17.76 4.91 2.23
C VAL A 87 19.20 5.46 2.30
N ASP A 88 20.15 4.61 2.69
CA ASP A 88 21.57 4.91 2.70
C ASP A 88 22.37 3.99 1.77
N GLY A 89 23.70 4.19 1.70
CA GLY A 89 24.58 3.38 0.86
C GLY A 89 24.53 1.89 1.22
N ALA A 90 24.50 1.55 2.50
CA ALA A 90 24.48 0.18 2.97
C ALA A 90 23.19 -0.56 2.54
N LEU A 91 22.03 0.12 2.62
CA LEU A 91 20.77 -0.43 2.14
C LEU A 91 20.78 -0.62 0.62
N ARG A 92 21.34 0.33 -0.14
CA ARG A 92 21.48 0.23 -1.59
C ARG A 92 22.36 -0.97 -1.99
N ASP A 93 23.46 -1.18 -1.29
CA ASP A 93 24.37 -2.30 -1.53
C ASP A 93 23.71 -3.65 -1.19
N ALA A 94 23.02 -3.73 -0.06
CA ALA A 94 22.27 -4.93 0.33
C ALA A 94 21.16 -5.27 -0.68
N ALA A 95 20.40 -4.28 -1.13
CA ALA A 95 19.36 -4.45 -2.14
C ALA A 95 19.95 -4.92 -3.47
N LYS A 96 21.06 -4.33 -3.90
CA LYS A 96 21.78 -4.74 -5.12
C LYS A 96 22.26 -6.18 -5.03
N ALA A 97 22.83 -6.58 -3.90
CA ALA A 97 23.26 -7.96 -3.67
C ALA A 97 22.09 -8.95 -3.71
N ALA A 98 20.91 -8.53 -3.25
CA ALA A 98 19.66 -9.30 -3.31
C ALA A 98 18.96 -9.26 -4.68
N GLY A 99 19.49 -8.54 -5.67
CA GLY A 99 18.85 -8.36 -6.98
C GLY A 99 17.59 -7.50 -6.96
N VAL A 100 17.45 -6.61 -5.96
CA VAL A 100 16.30 -5.73 -5.76
C VAL A 100 16.73 -4.29 -6.01
N LYS A 101 15.92 -3.52 -6.75
CA LYS A 101 16.12 -2.08 -6.90
C LYS A 101 15.52 -1.37 -5.69
N VAL A 102 16.25 -0.43 -5.10
CA VAL A 102 15.73 0.39 -4.00
C VAL A 102 15.67 1.86 -4.40
N TYR A 103 14.58 2.51 -4.04
CA TYR A 103 14.30 3.92 -4.29
C TYR A 103 13.91 4.61 -2.99
N GLU A 104 14.27 5.88 -2.85
CA GLU A 104 13.62 6.75 -1.88
C GLU A 104 12.24 7.19 -2.41
N TYR A 105 11.29 7.36 -1.51
CA TYR A 105 9.96 7.86 -1.87
C TYR A 105 10.03 9.22 -2.57
N ALA A 106 10.92 10.11 -2.07
CA ALA A 106 11.15 11.42 -2.71
C ALA A 106 11.64 11.30 -4.16
N GLU A 107 12.51 10.31 -4.47
CA GLU A 107 12.96 10.03 -5.83
C GLU A 107 11.77 9.60 -6.73
N ALA A 108 10.89 8.72 -6.20
CA ALA A 108 9.71 8.27 -6.93
C ALA A 108 8.73 9.42 -7.19
N ILE A 109 8.48 10.28 -6.20
CA ILE A 109 7.63 11.48 -6.34
C ILE A 109 8.23 12.46 -7.36
N ALA A 110 9.54 12.74 -7.29
CA ALA A 110 10.20 13.65 -8.24
C ALA A 110 10.13 13.12 -9.68
N ALA A 111 10.34 11.82 -9.88
CA ALA A 111 10.20 11.18 -11.18
C ALA A 111 8.77 11.25 -11.72
N GLY A 112 7.77 11.09 -10.86
CA GLY A 112 6.36 11.27 -11.19
C GLY A 112 6.03 12.72 -11.57
N ALA A 113 6.49 13.68 -10.77
CA ALA A 113 6.28 15.11 -11.01
C ALA A 113 6.88 15.58 -12.35
N ALA A 114 8.06 15.06 -12.72
CA ALA A 114 8.69 15.35 -14.01
C ALA A 114 7.89 14.84 -15.22
N ARG A 115 7.00 13.88 -15.01
CA ARG A 115 6.11 13.30 -16.03
C ARG A 115 4.69 13.86 -15.98
N ARG A 116 4.35 14.62 -14.94
CA ARG A 116 3.02 15.22 -14.77
C ARG A 116 2.63 16.07 -15.98
N GLY A 117 1.40 15.94 -16.41
CA GLY A 117 0.87 16.62 -17.60
C GLY A 117 1.17 15.92 -18.93
N LYS A 118 2.21 15.08 -19.00
CA LYS A 118 2.48 14.27 -20.21
C LYS A 118 1.66 12.98 -20.23
N ASN A 119 1.38 12.41 -19.05
CA ASN A 119 0.72 11.13 -18.91
C ASN A 119 -0.65 11.23 -18.18
N GLN A 120 -1.19 12.45 -18.02
CA GLN A 120 -2.46 12.61 -17.30
C GLN A 120 -3.59 11.83 -17.96
N ALA A 121 -3.71 11.94 -19.29
CA ALA A 121 -4.75 11.21 -20.02
C ALA A 121 -4.61 9.68 -19.94
N GLU A 122 -3.38 9.16 -19.82
CA GLU A 122 -3.15 7.73 -19.61
C GLU A 122 -3.61 7.29 -18.23
N ILE A 123 -3.36 8.11 -17.19
CA ILE A 123 -3.80 7.84 -15.82
C ILE A 123 -5.32 7.92 -15.73
N ASP A 124 -5.94 8.94 -16.31
CA ASP A 124 -7.40 9.11 -16.31
C ASP A 124 -8.08 7.92 -17.03
N ALA A 125 -7.53 7.49 -18.16
CA ALA A 125 -8.02 6.33 -18.88
C ALA A 125 -7.88 5.03 -18.05
N GLU A 126 -6.79 4.88 -17.29
CA GLU A 126 -6.60 3.70 -16.42
C GLU A 126 -7.59 3.70 -15.25
N ILE A 127 -7.89 4.86 -14.67
CA ILE A 127 -8.90 5.03 -13.62
C ILE A 127 -10.29 4.65 -14.17
N ASP A 128 -10.63 5.12 -15.37
CA ASP A 128 -11.94 4.87 -16.00
C ASP A 128 -12.18 3.39 -16.34
N LEU A 129 -11.12 2.58 -16.46
CA LEU A 129 -11.23 1.13 -16.64
C LEU A 129 -11.64 0.40 -15.35
N GLY A 130 -11.56 1.05 -14.18
CA GLY A 130 -11.82 0.44 -12.88
C GLY A 130 -13.26 -0.09 -12.75
N GLN A 131 -13.38 -1.30 -12.23
CA GLN A 131 -14.68 -1.95 -11.99
C GLN A 131 -14.89 -2.17 -10.48
N ARG A 132 -16.15 -2.24 -10.06
CA ARG A 132 -16.49 -2.49 -8.65
C ARG A 132 -15.94 -3.82 -8.13
N ASP A 133 -15.83 -4.81 -9.01
CA ASP A 133 -15.37 -6.16 -8.65
C ASP A 133 -13.86 -6.32 -8.76
N ASP A 134 -13.14 -5.29 -9.23
CA ASP A 134 -11.66 -5.30 -9.24
C ASP A 134 -11.14 -5.40 -7.80
N LEU A 135 -10.09 -6.20 -7.63
CA LEU A 135 -9.43 -6.37 -6.35
C LEU A 135 -8.76 -5.06 -5.93
N ALA A 136 -9.09 -4.59 -4.73
CA ALA A 136 -8.50 -3.38 -4.15
C ALA A 136 -7.37 -3.71 -3.17
N THR A 137 -7.55 -4.74 -2.33
CA THR A 137 -6.57 -5.07 -1.29
C THR A 137 -6.63 -6.53 -0.88
N ILE A 138 -5.51 -7.05 -0.36
CA ILE A 138 -5.42 -8.35 0.29
C ILE A 138 -4.94 -8.15 1.73
N ILE A 139 -5.86 -8.20 2.70
CA ILE A 139 -5.56 -8.00 4.12
C ILE A 139 -5.34 -9.35 4.78
N PHE A 140 -4.13 -9.59 5.31
CA PHE A 140 -3.83 -10.83 6.01
C PHE A 140 -4.26 -10.78 7.47
N THR A 141 -5.01 -11.80 7.89
CA THR A 141 -5.46 -12.00 9.27
C THR A 141 -4.76 -13.20 9.89
N SER A 142 -4.58 -13.18 11.21
CA SER A 142 -4.09 -14.36 11.95
C SER A 142 -5.09 -15.51 11.80
N GLY A 143 -4.72 -16.51 11.04
CA GLY A 143 -5.55 -17.71 10.88
C GLY A 143 -5.56 -18.55 12.17
N THR A 144 -6.71 -19.14 12.50
CA THR A 144 -6.85 -20.10 13.62
C THR A 144 -6.02 -21.37 13.41
N THR A 145 -5.50 -21.59 12.22
CA THR A 145 -4.75 -22.80 11.82
C THR A 145 -3.24 -22.58 11.68
N GLY A 146 -2.71 -21.42 12.10
CA GLY A 146 -1.27 -21.12 12.12
C GLY A 146 -0.77 -20.22 11.01
N GLU A 147 -1.13 -20.45 9.74
CA GLU A 147 -0.71 -19.58 8.64
C GLU A 147 -1.70 -18.42 8.42
N PRO A 148 -1.23 -17.18 8.19
CA PRO A 148 -2.09 -16.05 7.90
C PRO A 148 -2.93 -16.28 6.64
N LYS A 149 -4.19 -15.84 6.66
CA LYS A 149 -5.11 -15.93 5.52
C LYS A 149 -5.31 -14.55 4.90
N GLY A 150 -5.16 -14.45 3.58
CA GLY A 150 -5.39 -13.23 2.83
C GLY A 150 -6.88 -13.04 2.53
N VAL A 151 -7.48 -12.02 3.11
CA VAL A 151 -8.85 -11.58 2.82
C VAL A 151 -8.82 -10.64 1.65
N MET A 152 -9.42 -11.03 0.53
CA MET A 152 -9.51 -10.25 -0.69
C MET A 152 -10.73 -9.33 -0.62
N LEU A 153 -10.52 -8.03 -0.74
CA LEU A 153 -11.60 -7.04 -0.79
C LEU A 153 -11.55 -6.29 -2.12
N SER A 154 -12.72 -6.17 -2.75
CA SER A 154 -12.88 -5.39 -3.98
C SER A 154 -13.18 -3.92 -3.70
N HIS A 155 -13.05 -3.06 -4.72
CA HIS A 155 -13.53 -1.68 -4.64
C HIS A 155 -15.00 -1.62 -4.22
N GLY A 156 -15.84 -2.55 -4.71
CA GLY A 156 -17.25 -2.65 -4.36
C GLY A 156 -17.49 -2.87 -2.87
N ASN A 157 -16.62 -3.62 -2.17
CA ASN A 157 -16.75 -3.81 -0.72
C ASN A 157 -16.58 -2.49 0.03
N PHE A 158 -15.58 -1.68 -0.31
CA PHE A 158 -15.38 -0.35 0.29
C PHE A 158 -16.52 0.60 -0.08
N LEU A 159 -16.87 0.71 -1.35
CA LEU A 159 -17.96 1.57 -1.81
C LEU A 159 -19.31 1.22 -1.17
N HIS A 160 -19.53 -0.04 -0.77
CA HIS A 160 -20.73 -0.45 -0.04
C HIS A 160 -20.76 0.11 1.41
N GLN A 161 -19.59 0.26 2.03
CA GLN A 161 -19.50 0.77 3.41
C GLN A 161 -19.69 2.29 3.49
N LEU A 162 -19.21 3.05 2.49
CA LEU A 162 -19.20 4.51 2.52
C LEU A 162 -20.56 5.17 2.88
N PRO A 163 -21.71 4.76 2.32
CA PRO A 163 -22.99 5.33 2.66
C PRO A 163 -23.42 5.11 4.12
N SER A 164 -22.84 4.11 4.78
CA SER A 164 -23.17 3.77 6.17
C SER A 164 -22.33 4.55 7.18
N LEU A 165 -21.19 5.14 6.78
CA LEU A 165 -20.32 5.89 7.69
C LEU A 165 -21.03 7.08 8.37
N PRO A 166 -21.82 7.92 7.66
CA PRO A 166 -22.56 9.02 8.29
C PRO A 166 -23.62 8.57 9.31
N LEU A 167 -24.06 7.30 9.23
CA LEU A 167 -25.02 6.74 10.20
C LEU A 167 -24.35 6.35 11.52
N VAL A 168 -23.03 6.12 11.49
CA VAL A 168 -22.26 5.71 12.66
C VAL A 168 -21.63 6.92 13.36
N ALA A 169 -21.19 7.93 12.59
CA ALA A 169 -20.58 9.13 13.12
C ALA A 169 -21.02 10.36 12.30
N ASP A 170 -21.62 11.36 12.97
CA ASP A 170 -21.99 12.65 12.37
C ASP A 170 -20.75 13.55 12.30
N ILE A 171 -19.85 13.23 11.36
CA ILE A 171 -18.65 14.01 11.11
C ILE A 171 -18.92 15.05 10.03
N ARG A 172 -18.54 16.30 10.27
CA ARG A 172 -18.81 17.44 9.38
C ARG A 172 -17.55 17.93 8.69
N PRO A 173 -17.65 18.53 7.51
CA PRO A 173 -16.49 19.10 6.83
C PRO A 173 -15.73 20.08 7.73
N GLY A 174 -14.42 19.89 7.87
CA GLY A 174 -13.56 20.71 8.73
C GLY A 174 -13.33 20.16 10.13
N GLU A 175 -14.02 19.09 10.53
CA GLU A 175 -13.71 18.38 11.76
C GLU A 175 -12.45 17.51 11.59
N ILE A 176 -11.77 17.25 12.72
CA ILE A 176 -10.55 16.47 12.77
C ILE A 176 -10.89 15.06 13.24
N TRP A 177 -10.52 14.08 12.44
CA TRP A 177 -10.59 12.66 12.80
C TRP A 177 -9.22 12.15 13.26
N LEU A 178 -9.15 11.58 14.46
CA LEU A 178 -7.93 10.94 14.94
C LEU A 178 -7.88 9.47 14.49
N ALA A 179 -6.97 9.15 13.58
CA ALA A 179 -6.73 7.80 13.10
C ALA A 179 -5.94 7.00 14.14
N VAL A 180 -6.61 6.29 15.03
CA VAL A 180 -6.00 5.48 16.11
C VAL A 180 -5.78 4.04 15.67
N LEU A 181 -6.69 3.51 14.85
CA LEU A 181 -6.57 2.14 14.34
C LEU A 181 -5.58 2.08 13.17
N PRO A 182 -5.04 0.89 12.90
CA PRO A 182 -4.18 0.73 11.73
C PRO A 182 -4.90 1.13 10.43
N VAL A 183 -4.32 2.04 9.67
CA VAL A 183 -4.91 2.58 8.42
C VAL A 183 -5.17 1.48 7.36
N TRP A 184 -4.43 0.39 7.40
CA TRP A 184 -4.62 -0.77 6.53
C TRP A 184 -5.79 -1.67 6.95
N HIS A 185 -6.40 -1.43 8.13
CA HIS A 185 -7.56 -2.21 8.58
C HIS A 185 -8.83 -1.76 7.84
N SER A 186 -9.67 -2.71 7.46
CA SER A 186 -10.90 -2.46 6.69
C SER A 186 -11.89 -1.50 7.36
N PHE A 187 -11.81 -1.29 8.66
CA PHE A 187 -12.63 -0.33 9.39
C PHE A 187 -12.07 1.10 9.32
N GLU A 188 -10.76 1.30 9.50
CA GLU A 188 -10.14 2.63 9.50
C GLU A 188 -10.03 3.22 8.09
N ARG A 189 -9.65 2.40 7.11
CA ARG A 189 -9.37 2.81 5.74
C ARG A 189 -10.50 3.60 5.04
N PRO A 190 -11.80 3.23 5.14
CA PRO A 190 -12.88 3.98 4.51
C PRO A 190 -13.03 5.42 5.02
N TRP A 191 -12.58 5.72 6.23
CA TRP A 191 -12.62 7.07 6.79
C TRP A 191 -11.63 8.04 6.12
N HIS A 192 -10.64 7.52 5.42
CA HIS A 192 -9.66 8.28 4.67
C HIS A 192 -10.02 8.47 3.19
N ASP A 193 -11.16 7.94 2.74
CA ASP A 193 -11.60 8.08 1.35
C ASP A 193 -11.91 9.56 1.04
N PRO A 194 -11.32 10.14 -0.03
CA PRO A 194 -11.55 11.54 -0.39
C PRO A 194 -13.01 11.89 -0.69
N SER A 195 -13.83 10.90 -1.08
CA SER A 195 -15.26 11.06 -1.30
C SER A 195 -16.05 11.23 0.00
N SER A 196 -15.47 10.88 1.14
CA SER A 196 -16.09 10.96 2.47
C SER A 196 -16.08 12.37 3.04
N ARG A 197 -15.79 13.43 2.40
CA ARG A 197 -15.89 14.85 2.80
C ARG A 197 -15.20 15.25 4.11
N TRP A 198 -14.39 14.40 4.74
CA TRP A 198 -13.65 14.71 5.97
C TRP A 198 -12.15 14.79 5.73
N THR A 199 -11.48 15.49 6.63
CA THR A 199 -10.00 15.56 6.62
C THR A 199 -9.50 14.74 7.80
N ALA A 200 -8.84 13.61 7.51
CA ALA A 200 -8.14 12.86 8.54
C ALA A 200 -6.78 13.51 8.81
N VAL A 201 -6.43 13.60 10.10
CA VAL A 201 -5.09 14.00 10.55
C VAL A 201 -4.57 12.85 11.40
N GLY A 202 -3.45 12.27 10.95
CA GLY A 202 -2.70 11.26 11.67
C GLY A 202 -1.34 11.78 12.09
#